data_aa4b1d652eb1c58e5116a4432d97d117
#
_entry.id   aa4b1d652eb1c58e5116a4432d97d117
#
_cell.length_a   1.000
_cell.length_b   1.000
_cell.length_c   1.000
_cell.angle_alpha   90.00
_cell.angle_beta   90.00
_cell.angle_gamma   90.00
#
_symmetry.space_group_name_H-M   'P 1'
#
loop_
_entity.id
_entity.type
_entity.pdbx_description
1 polymer ?
#
loop_
_entity_poly.entity_id
_entity_poly.type
_entity_poly.pdbx_seq_one_letter_code
_entity_poly.pdbx_strand_id
1 'polypeptide(L)'
;MNKQEWIDKCNHWKTKWPVMQKEYEADDSDTPLNLYAVLDAVNKYSGRDDIIMGDAGSISYAGPVALNRKYDQRFVFSPAQADMGWAVPASIGVALSSNDKNVIAITGDGSFMSNVQELSVIRHHCLNIKILILNNRGYLSIKNTQEKYFENRVYGTSDKTGLEFPVFSKLAESFSIPYYLIKNKGDYENGVFYGLDRLQHIFAIEGPVIVNCICLENQEILPSQALKNGKQAGLHDMAPFLSDEELQEEMVVTL
;
A
#
# COMPACT_ATOMS: atom_id res chain seq x y z
N MET A 1 -26.81 4.60 20.68
CA MET A 1 -25.64 5.52 20.52
C MET A 1 -26.04 6.64 19.56
N ASN A 2 -25.89 7.89 19.96
CA ASN A 2 -26.10 9.04 19.07
C ASN A 2 -24.84 9.34 18.22
N LYS A 3 -24.95 10.30 17.28
CA LYS A 3 -23.84 10.62 16.35
C LYS A 3 -22.56 11.08 17.08
N GLN A 4 -22.71 11.87 18.13
CA GLN A 4 -21.53 12.37 18.88
C GLN A 4 -20.86 11.25 19.65
N GLU A 5 -21.62 10.43 20.35
CA GLU A 5 -21.10 9.24 21.06
C GLU A 5 -20.34 8.30 20.12
N TRP A 6 -20.83 8.11 18.88
CA TRP A 6 -20.14 7.31 17.87
C TRP A 6 -18.81 7.94 17.45
N ILE A 7 -18.80 9.25 17.19
CA ILE A 7 -17.58 9.98 16.83
C ILE A 7 -16.53 9.88 17.95
N ASP A 8 -16.96 10.06 19.21
CA ASP A 8 -16.09 10.00 20.36
C ASP A 8 -15.50 8.59 20.54
N LYS A 9 -16.30 7.54 20.32
CA LYS A 9 -15.84 6.15 20.36
C LYS A 9 -14.82 5.87 19.23
N CYS A 10 -15.07 6.34 18.01
CA CYS A 10 -14.12 6.21 16.90
C CYS A 10 -12.80 6.93 17.19
N ASN A 11 -12.84 8.12 17.79
CA ASN A 11 -11.64 8.86 18.17
C ASN A 11 -10.88 8.16 19.31
N HIS A 12 -11.59 7.59 20.26
CA HIS A 12 -11.00 6.76 21.31
C HIS A 12 -10.23 5.58 20.71
N TRP A 13 -10.83 4.81 19.80
CA TRP A 13 -10.16 3.70 19.15
C TRP A 13 -8.94 4.10 18.35
N LYS A 14 -9.03 5.21 17.58
CA LYS A 14 -7.88 5.74 16.83
C LYS A 14 -6.70 6.13 17.74
N THR A 15 -7.00 6.59 18.94
CA THR A 15 -5.97 6.95 19.92
C THR A 15 -5.42 5.71 20.63
N LYS A 16 -6.28 4.77 20.98
CA LYS A 16 -5.91 3.54 21.68
C LYS A 16 -5.11 2.58 20.80
N TRP A 17 -5.50 2.47 19.53
CA TRP A 17 -4.87 1.59 18.53
C TRP A 17 -4.49 2.36 17.27
N PRO A 18 -3.44 3.19 17.32
CA PRO A 18 -2.99 3.92 16.14
C PRO A 18 -2.50 2.95 15.06
N VAL A 19 -2.92 3.19 13.81
CA VAL A 19 -2.50 2.35 12.67
C VAL A 19 -1.01 2.52 12.41
N MET A 20 -0.51 3.76 12.47
CA MET A 20 0.91 4.05 12.40
C MET A 20 1.53 3.91 13.78
N GLN A 21 2.43 2.97 13.93
CA GLN A 21 3.15 2.68 15.16
C GLN A 21 4.59 3.21 15.04
N LYS A 22 5.21 3.50 16.18
CA LYS A 22 6.56 4.08 16.20
C LYS A 22 7.61 3.18 15.55
N GLU A 23 7.49 1.88 15.72
CA GLU A 23 8.35 0.86 15.13
C GLU A 23 8.20 0.70 13.60
N TYR A 24 7.15 1.31 13.02
CA TYR A 24 6.95 1.34 11.56
C TYR A 24 7.60 2.56 10.92
N GLU A 25 7.99 3.55 11.71
CA GLU A 25 8.62 4.76 11.20
C GLU A 25 9.91 4.41 10.43
N ALA A 26 10.14 5.16 9.35
CA ALA A 26 11.40 5.07 8.64
C ALA A 26 12.54 5.55 9.57
N ASP A 27 13.58 4.77 9.63
CA ASP A 27 14.79 5.05 10.42
C ASP A 27 16.04 5.10 9.53
N ASP A 28 17.21 5.29 10.14
CA ASP A 28 18.50 5.33 9.43
C ASP A 28 19.10 3.93 9.19
N SER A 29 18.33 2.85 9.37
CA SER A 29 18.80 1.48 9.12
C SER A 29 18.74 1.12 7.64
N ASP A 30 19.49 0.10 7.24
CA ASP A 30 19.43 -0.48 5.90
C ASP A 30 18.25 -1.46 5.72
N THR A 31 17.32 -1.48 6.66
CA THR A 31 16.13 -2.34 6.57
C THR A 31 15.18 -1.83 5.49
N PRO A 32 14.44 -2.69 4.79
CA PRO A 32 13.36 -2.27 3.90
C PRO A 32 12.26 -1.50 4.64
N LEU A 33 11.54 -0.64 3.93
CA LEU A 33 10.44 0.16 4.46
C LEU A 33 9.30 -0.72 4.97
N ASN A 34 8.72 -0.33 6.11
CA ASN A 34 7.42 -0.82 6.48
C ASN A 34 6.35 -0.23 5.55
N LEU A 35 5.41 -1.04 5.08
CA LEU A 35 4.30 -0.62 4.21
C LEU A 35 3.51 0.56 4.81
N TYR A 36 3.24 0.51 6.11
CA TYR A 36 2.47 1.57 6.80
C TYR A 36 3.21 2.91 6.80
N ALA A 37 4.55 2.91 6.87
CA ALA A 37 5.34 4.13 6.71
C ALA A 37 5.19 4.75 5.32
N VAL A 38 5.15 3.92 4.27
CA VAL A 38 4.90 4.40 2.90
C VAL A 38 3.51 5.02 2.79
N LEU A 39 2.47 4.37 3.35
CA LEU A 39 1.10 4.89 3.31
C LEU A 39 0.94 6.16 4.15
N ASP A 40 1.63 6.27 5.28
CA ASP A 40 1.66 7.50 6.07
C ASP A 40 2.32 8.65 5.30
N ALA A 41 3.40 8.39 4.58
CA ALA A 41 4.02 9.38 3.70
C ALA A 41 3.08 9.79 2.54
N VAL A 42 2.29 8.88 1.97
CA VAL A 42 1.23 9.23 1.03
C VAL A 42 0.19 10.14 1.68
N ASN A 43 -0.26 9.83 2.90
CA ASN A 43 -1.17 10.70 3.66
C ASN A 43 -0.58 12.09 3.84
N LYS A 44 0.69 12.18 4.19
CA LYS A 44 1.37 13.44 4.48
C LYS A 44 1.53 14.31 3.24
N TYR A 45 1.97 13.75 2.14
CA TYR A 45 2.45 14.49 0.98
C TYR A 45 1.48 14.56 -0.21
N SER A 46 0.43 13.74 -0.26
CA SER A 46 -0.61 13.87 -1.31
C SER A 46 -1.39 15.19 -1.18
N GLY A 47 -1.83 15.73 -2.29
CA GLY A 47 -2.68 16.92 -2.37
C GLY A 47 -4.10 16.67 -1.85
N ARG A 48 -4.87 17.75 -1.59
CA ARG A 48 -6.25 17.65 -1.07
C ARG A 48 -7.25 17.04 -2.05
N ASP A 49 -6.96 17.11 -3.32
CA ASP A 49 -7.84 16.67 -4.42
C ASP A 49 -7.22 15.57 -5.28
N ASP A 50 -6.07 15.03 -4.86
CA ASP A 50 -5.46 13.86 -5.51
C ASP A 50 -6.41 12.67 -5.49
N ILE A 51 -6.30 11.82 -6.50
CA ILE A 51 -7.04 10.55 -6.55
C ILE A 51 -6.06 9.43 -6.23
N ILE A 52 -6.34 8.71 -5.14
CA ILE A 52 -5.52 7.60 -4.68
C ILE A 52 -6.17 6.30 -5.10
N MET A 53 -5.40 5.45 -5.77
CA MET A 53 -5.85 4.16 -6.25
C MET A 53 -5.02 3.05 -5.62
N GLY A 54 -5.67 1.94 -5.25
CA GLY A 54 -5.00 0.76 -4.72
C GLY A 54 -5.28 -0.47 -5.57
N ASP A 55 -4.22 -1.26 -5.78
CA ASP A 55 -4.27 -2.56 -6.44
C ASP A 55 -4.71 -3.67 -5.47
N ALA A 56 -4.61 -4.91 -5.90
CA ALA A 56 -4.80 -6.11 -5.08
C ALA A 56 -3.65 -6.33 -4.06
N GLY A 57 -3.81 -7.33 -3.24
CA GLY A 57 -2.81 -7.75 -2.25
C GLY A 57 -2.72 -6.82 -1.04
N SER A 58 -1.51 -6.58 -0.55
CA SER A 58 -1.30 -5.83 0.70
C SER A 58 -1.97 -4.47 0.73
N ILE A 59 -1.99 -3.74 -0.39
CA ILE A 59 -2.63 -2.41 -0.45
C ILE A 59 -4.16 -2.48 -0.35
N SER A 60 -4.81 -3.55 -0.82
CA SER A 60 -6.26 -3.69 -0.69
C SER A 60 -6.71 -3.91 0.75
N TYR A 61 -5.83 -4.43 1.60
CA TYR A 61 -6.09 -4.62 3.04
C TYR A 61 -5.60 -3.44 3.88
N ALA A 62 -4.37 -3.00 3.68
CA ALA A 62 -3.76 -1.93 4.46
C ALA A 62 -4.29 -0.53 4.05
N GLY A 63 -4.57 -0.31 2.77
CA GLY A 63 -5.01 0.98 2.26
C GLY A 63 -6.27 1.52 2.94
N PRO A 64 -7.38 0.78 3.00
CA PRO A 64 -8.61 1.23 3.68
C PRO A 64 -8.43 1.55 5.16
N VAL A 65 -7.44 0.95 5.83
CA VAL A 65 -7.15 1.14 7.25
C VAL A 65 -6.20 2.31 7.47
N ALA A 66 -5.15 2.44 6.64
CA ALA A 66 -4.04 3.37 6.84
C ALA A 66 -4.17 4.69 6.07
N LEU A 67 -4.87 4.71 4.93
CA LEU A 67 -5.02 5.93 4.16
C LEU A 67 -6.11 6.83 4.74
N ASN A 68 -5.74 8.08 5.02
CA ASN A 68 -6.63 9.10 5.57
C ASN A 68 -7.11 10.03 4.45
N ARG A 69 -8.37 9.90 4.04
CA ARG A 69 -8.96 10.73 2.98
C ARG A 69 -9.03 12.20 3.40
N LYS A 70 -8.37 13.06 2.64
CA LYS A 70 -8.55 14.52 2.74
C LYS A 70 -9.86 14.94 2.06
N TYR A 71 -10.30 16.19 2.25
CA TYR A 71 -11.66 16.64 1.94
C TYR A 71 -12.13 16.32 0.51
N ASP A 72 -11.31 16.63 -0.51
CA ASP A 72 -11.69 16.45 -1.92
C ASP A 72 -11.03 15.20 -2.57
N GLN A 73 -10.27 14.41 -1.80
CA GLN A 73 -9.65 13.19 -2.29
C GLN A 73 -10.67 12.10 -2.57
N ARG A 74 -10.37 11.31 -3.58
CA ARG A 74 -11.09 10.06 -3.87
C ARG A 74 -10.16 8.87 -3.67
N PHE A 75 -10.68 7.82 -3.07
CA PHE A 75 -10.04 6.51 -3.02
C PHE A 75 -10.77 5.58 -3.97
N VAL A 76 -10.02 4.94 -4.86
CA VAL A 76 -10.55 4.05 -5.89
C VAL A 76 -9.84 2.70 -5.80
N PHE A 77 -10.59 1.68 -5.49
CA PHE A 77 -10.12 0.30 -5.29
C PHE A 77 -11.05 -0.67 -5.99
N SER A 78 -10.57 -1.88 -6.31
CA SER A 78 -11.40 -3.00 -6.79
C SER A 78 -11.53 -4.08 -5.70
N PRO A 79 -12.30 -3.84 -4.61
CA PRO A 79 -12.31 -4.73 -3.44
C PRO A 79 -13.05 -6.04 -3.69
N ALA A 80 -13.98 -6.08 -4.64
CA ALA A 80 -14.83 -7.25 -4.88
C ALA A 80 -14.08 -8.38 -5.60
N GLN A 81 -13.30 -8.04 -6.62
CA GLN A 81 -12.51 -9.00 -7.40
C GLN A 81 -11.08 -9.11 -6.86
N ALA A 82 -10.50 -7.99 -6.41
CA ALA A 82 -9.11 -7.89 -5.98
C ALA A 82 -8.13 -8.37 -7.07
N ASP A 83 -8.34 -7.92 -8.31
CA ASP A 83 -7.53 -8.31 -9.46
C ASP A 83 -6.15 -7.70 -9.40
N MET A 84 -5.12 -8.53 -9.49
CA MET A 84 -3.75 -8.07 -9.61
C MET A 84 -3.53 -7.31 -10.92
N GLY A 85 -2.87 -6.15 -10.84
CA GLY A 85 -2.58 -5.31 -12.00
C GLY A 85 -3.72 -4.37 -12.40
N TRP A 86 -4.80 -4.31 -11.66
CA TRP A 86 -5.94 -3.44 -11.95
C TRP A 86 -5.60 -1.95 -11.87
N ALA A 87 -4.77 -1.53 -10.92
CA ALA A 87 -4.55 -0.11 -10.65
C ALA A 87 -3.92 0.64 -11.82
N VAL A 88 -2.98 0.02 -12.56
CA VAL A 88 -2.29 0.69 -13.68
C VAL A 88 -3.26 1.02 -14.83
N PRO A 89 -3.99 0.08 -15.44
CA PRO A 89 -4.94 0.39 -16.51
C PRO A 89 -6.11 1.27 -16.02
N ALA A 90 -6.62 1.04 -14.81
CA ALA A 90 -7.69 1.85 -14.25
C ALA A 90 -7.27 3.32 -14.03
N SER A 91 -5.99 3.57 -13.67
CA SER A 91 -5.46 4.92 -13.50
C SER A 91 -5.50 5.75 -14.79
N ILE A 92 -5.39 5.10 -15.96
CA ILE A 92 -5.54 5.77 -17.24
C ILE A 92 -6.95 6.37 -17.39
N GLY A 93 -7.98 5.55 -17.13
CA GLY A 93 -9.37 6.01 -17.19
C GLY A 93 -9.66 7.14 -16.19
N VAL A 94 -9.11 7.01 -14.97
CA VAL A 94 -9.24 8.02 -13.93
C VAL A 94 -8.54 9.32 -14.34
N ALA A 95 -7.30 9.27 -14.83
CA ALA A 95 -6.55 10.46 -15.25
C ALA A 95 -7.25 11.19 -16.40
N LEU A 96 -7.74 10.46 -17.40
CA LEU A 96 -8.45 11.03 -18.54
C LEU A 96 -9.81 11.68 -18.16
N SER A 97 -10.43 11.22 -17.06
CA SER A 97 -11.74 11.73 -16.61
C SER A 97 -11.66 12.77 -15.50
N SER A 98 -10.47 13.10 -14.99
CA SER A 98 -10.32 13.88 -13.75
C SER A 98 -9.76 15.29 -13.94
N ASN A 99 -9.75 15.85 -15.14
CA ASN A 99 -9.30 17.22 -15.43
C ASN A 99 -7.89 17.50 -14.87
N ASP A 100 -6.90 16.71 -15.28
CA ASP A 100 -5.48 16.83 -14.94
C ASP A 100 -5.13 16.70 -13.45
N LYS A 101 -6.05 16.16 -12.63
CA LYS A 101 -5.74 15.85 -11.24
C LYS A 101 -4.61 14.83 -11.16
N ASN A 102 -3.81 14.96 -10.11
CA ASN A 102 -2.77 13.98 -9.83
C ASN A 102 -3.40 12.65 -9.39
N VAL A 103 -3.01 11.56 -10.05
CA VAL A 103 -3.45 10.19 -9.73
C VAL A 103 -2.29 9.43 -9.13
N ILE A 104 -2.45 8.97 -7.91
CA ILE A 104 -1.45 8.16 -7.19
C ILE A 104 -1.93 6.70 -7.23
N ALA A 105 -1.35 5.90 -8.11
CA ALA A 105 -1.65 4.49 -8.27
C ALA A 105 -0.66 3.64 -7.45
N ILE A 106 -1.13 3.01 -6.36
CA ILE A 106 -0.33 2.20 -5.47
C ILE A 106 -0.53 0.73 -5.83
N THR A 107 0.53 0.03 -6.19
CA THR A 107 0.51 -1.35 -6.67
C THR A 107 1.66 -2.16 -6.07
N GLY A 108 1.52 -3.47 -5.97
CA GLY A 108 2.64 -4.37 -5.67
C GLY A 108 3.52 -4.62 -6.90
N ASP A 109 4.76 -5.08 -6.67
CA ASP A 109 5.69 -5.41 -7.74
C ASP A 109 5.14 -6.44 -8.73
N GLY A 110 4.51 -7.50 -8.24
CA GLY A 110 3.89 -8.51 -9.07
C GLY A 110 2.63 -8.03 -9.80
N SER A 111 1.78 -7.23 -9.13
CA SER A 111 0.61 -6.62 -9.74
C SER A 111 1.00 -5.64 -10.84
N PHE A 112 2.04 -4.83 -10.63
CA PHE A 112 2.56 -3.91 -11.63
C PHE A 112 2.96 -4.62 -12.92
N MET A 113 3.60 -5.79 -12.81
CA MET A 113 4.02 -6.58 -13.97
C MET A 113 2.86 -7.16 -14.79
N SER A 114 1.67 -7.31 -14.22
CA SER A 114 0.53 -7.91 -14.92
C SER A 114 0.01 -7.05 -16.08
N ASN A 115 0.19 -5.71 -16.01
CA ASN A 115 -0.27 -4.77 -17.03
C ASN A 115 0.80 -3.71 -17.37
N VAL A 116 2.06 -4.10 -17.38
CA VAL A 116 3.20 -3.20 -17.64
C VAL A 116 3.15 -2.54 -19.01
N GLN A 117 2.52 -3.17 -20.01
CA GLN A 117 2.35 -2.63 -21.36
C GLN A 117 1.54 -1.32 -21.39
N GLU A 118 0.70 -1.09 -20.39
CA GLU A 118 -0.09 0.14 -20.28
C GLU A 118 0.75 1.40 -20.04
N LEU A 119 2.01 1.23 -19.65
CA LEU A 119 2.98 2.34 -19.57
C LEU A 119 3.14 3.06 -20.93
N SER A 120 2.94 2.35 -22.04
CA SER A 120 2.94 2.97 -23.39
C SER A 120 1.85 4.02 -23.54
N VAL A 121 0.63 3.71 -23.08
CA VAL A 121 -0.52 4.64 -23.13
C VAL A 121 -0.28 5.81 -22.16
N ILE A 122 0.14 5.52 -20.94
CA ILE A 122 0.44 6.53 -19.92
C ILE A 122 1.49 7.51 -20.42
N ARG A 123 2.56 7.01 -21.05
CA ARG A 123 3.64 7.84 -21.58
C ARG A 123 3.20 8.63 -22.81
N HIS A 124 2.47 8.00 -23.73
CA HIS A 124 2.00 8.64 -24.97
C HIS A 124 1.12 9.87 -24.67
N HIS A 125 0.21 9.75 -23.74
CA HIS A 125 -0.71 10.82 -23.33
C HIS A 125 -0.16 11.73 -22.23
N CYS A 126 1.07 11.53 -21.77
CA CYS A 126 1.70 12.29 -20.68
C CYS A 126 0.81 12.39 -19.44
N LEU A 127 0.08 11.31 -19.09
CA LEU A 127 -0.91 11.31 -18.01
C LEU A 127 -0.26 11.60 -16.65
N ASN A 128 -0.91 12.43 -15.86
CA ASN A 128 -0.42 12.82 -14.55
C ASN A 128 -0.64 11.71 -13.50
N ILE A 129 0.08 10.59 -13.67
CA ILE A 129 -0.02 9.38 -12.84
C ILE A 129 1.31 9.12 -12.14
N LYS A 130 1.27 8.96 -10.81
CA LYS A 130 2.39 8.51 -9.98
C LYS A 130 2.17 7.06 -9.62
N ILE A 131 2.93 6.16 -10.20
CA ILE A 131 2.85 4.72 -9.94
C ILE A 131 3.81 4.39 -8.80
N LEU A 132 3.27 4.12 -7.60
CA LEU A 132 4.02 3.68 -6.44
C LEU A 132 4.04 2.16 -6.39
N ILE A 133 5.21 1.58 -6.61
CA ILE A 133 5.44 0.14 -6.52
C ILE A 133 5.89 -0.19 -5.11
N LEU A 134 5.07 -0.91 -4.35
CA LEU A 134 5.42 -1.50 -3.08
C LEU A 134 6.21 -2.78 -3.36
N ASN A 135 7.53 -2.66 -3.46
CA ASN A 135 8.42 -3.72 -3.89
C ASN A 135 8.90 -4.54 -2.68
N ASN A 136 8.24 -5.64 -2.43
CA ASN A 136 8.61 -6.65 -1.44
C ASN A 136 9.21 -7.93 -2.07
N ARG A 137 9.58 -7.88 -3.35
CA ARG A 137 10.18 -8.95 -4.15
C ARG A 137 9.31 -10.20 -4.28
N GLY A 138 7.98 -10.05 -4.30
CA GLY A 138 7.15 -11.22 -4.45
C GLY A 138 5.66 -11.06 -4.22
N TYR A 139 4.98 -12.20 -4.24
CA TYR A 139 3.53 -12.32 -4.02
C TYR A 139 3.24 -12.62 -2.55
N LEU A 140 3.35 -11.61 -1.68
CA LEU A 140 3.26 -11.76 -0.23
C LEU A 140 1.95 -12.43 0.22
N SER A 141 0.81 -12.03 -0.30
CA SER A 141 -0.49 -12.61 0.09
C SER A 141 -0.60 -14.09 -0.26
N ILE A 142 -0.05 -14.48 -1.42
CA ILE A 142 -0.01 -15.89 -1.84
C ILE A 142 0.96 -16.68 -0.96
N LYS A 143 2.16 -16.13 -0.70
CA LYS A 143 3.14 -16.72 0.19
C LYS A 143 2.54 -17.00 1.57
N ASN A 144 1.93 -15.99 2.20
CA ASN A 144 1.29 -16.12 3.52
C ASN A 144 0.20 -17.21 3.52
N THR A 145 -0.57 -17.31 2.43
CA THR A 145 -1.58 -18.36 2.26
C THR A 145 -0.95 -19.75 2.18
N GLN A 146 0.13 -19.89 1.41
CA GLN A 146 0.85 -21.16 1.26
C GLN A 146 1.51 -21.59 2.57
N GLU A 147 2.13 -20.65 3.29
CA GLU A 147 2.72 -20.91 4.61
C GLU A 147 1.66 -21.37 5.62
N LYS A 148 0.53 -20.67 5.67
CA LYS A 148 -0.50 -20.89 6.69
C LYS A 148 -1.36 -22.13 6.46
N TYR A 149 -1.70 -22.43 5.19
CA TYR A 149 -2.70 -23.44 4.88
C TYR A 149 -2.18 -24.65 4.10
N PHE A 150 -0.93 -24.59 3.59
CA PHE A 150 -0.38 -25.64 2.74
C PHE A 150 0.94 -26.21 3.29
N GLU A 151 1.04 -26.37 4.61
CA GLU A 151 2.19 -26.99 5.29
C GLU A 151 3.52 -26.32 4.92
N ASN A 152 3.51 -24.98 4.78
CA ASN A 152 4.67 -24.22 4.39
C ASN A 152 5.28 -24.62 3.03
N ARG A 153 4.49 -25.18 2.13
CA ARG A 153 4.90 -25.49 0.76
C ARG A 153 4.78 -24.22 -0.10
N VAL A 154 5.88 -23.49 -0.23
CA VAL A 154 5.95 -22.18 -0.89
C VAL A 154 6.55 -22.29 -2.28
N TYR A 155 5.79 -21.93 -3.33
CA TYR A 155 6.19 -21.97 -4.73
C TYR A 155 5.79 -20.71 -5.49
N GLY A 156 6.68 -20.21 -6.37
CA GLY A 156 6.38 -19.14 -7.31
C GLY A 156 6.02 -17.80 -6.67
N THR A 157 6.51 -17.52 -5.47
CA THR A 157 6.15 -16.32 -4.71
C THR A 157 7.31 -15.37 -4.42
N SER A 158 8.55 -15.80 -4.68
CA SER A 158 9.77 -15.02 -4.52
C SER A 158 10.88 -15.57 -5.41
N ASP A 159 12.02 -14.89 -5.47
CA ASP A 159 13.23 -15.34 -6.16
C ASP A 159 13.69 -16.74 -5.72
N LYS A 160 13.57 -17.03 -4.44
CA LYS A 160 13.91 -18.35 -3.86
C LYS A 160 12.97 -19.47 -4.29
N THR A 161 11.80 -19.12 -4.82
CA THR A 161 10.73 -20.07 -5.15
C THR A 161 10.33 -20.04 -6.62
N GLY A 162 11.15 -19.41 -7.49
CA GLY A 162 11.00 -19.43 -8.94
C GLY A 162 10.30 -18.20 -9.54
N LEU A 163 10.26 -17.06 -8.83
CA LEU A 163 9.74 -15.79 -9.31
C LEU A 163 10.87 -14.76 -9.38
N GLU A 164 11.03 -14.10 -10.52
CA GLU A 164 11.95 -12.99 -10.68
C GLU A 164 11.28 -11.82 -11.38
N PHE A 165 11.58 -10.61 -10.93
CA PHE A 165 11.12 -9.37 -11.55
C PHE A 165 12.27 -8.65 -12.28
N PRO A 166 11.98 -7.91 -13.35
CA PRO A 166 12.99 -7.11 -14.02
C PRO A 166 13.49 -5.98 -13.13
N VAL A 167 14.63 -5.40 -13.49
CA VAL A 167 15.11 -4.17 -12.86
C VAL A 167 14.19 -3.02 -13.26
N PHE A 168 13.35 -2.55 -12.35
CA PHE A 168 12.30 -1.55 -12.62
C PHE A 168 12.84 -0.21 -13.15
N SER A 169 14.07 0.18 -12.78
CA SER A 169 14.68 1.37 -13.38
C SER A 169 14.92 1.22 -14.89
N LYS A 170 15.40 0.04 -15.35
CA LYS A 170 15.58 -0.24 -16.78
C LYS A 170 14.25 -0.36 -17.51
N LEU A 171 13.24 -0.91 -16.83
CA LEU A 171 11.89 -0.96 -17.38
C LEU A 171 11.32 0.46 -17.57
N ALA A 172 11.42 1.32 -16.58
CA ALA A 172 10.99 2.72 -16.67
C ALA A 172 11.73 3.47 -17.80
N GLU A 173 13.04 3.26 -17.91
CA GLU A 173 13.88 3.82 -18.98
C GLU A 173 13.38 3.39 -20.36
N SER A 174 13.04 2.12 -20.57
CA SER A 174 12.55 1.61 -21.85
C SER A 174 11.22 2.24 -22.28
N PHE A 175 10.40 2.72 -21.34
CA PHE A 175 9.19 3.49 -21.62
C PHE A 175 9.41 5.02 -21.55
N SER A 176 10.64 5.48 -21.31
CA SER A 176 10.98 6.90 -21.14
C SER A 176 10.14 7.60 -20.06
N ILE A 177 9.88 6.92 -18.96
CA ILE A 177 9.18 7.44 -17.78
C ILE A 177 10.19 7.71 -16.67
N PRO A 178 10.18 8.88 -16.02
CA PRO A 178 11.02 9.17 -14.87
C PRO A 178 10.87 8.13 -13.75
N TYR A 179 11.99 7.70 -13.19
CA TYR A 179 12.03 6.68 -12.14
C TYR A 179 12.69 7.21 -10.88
N TYR A 180 12.08 6.87 -9.74
CA TYR A 180 12.60 7.19 -8.41
C TYR A 180 12.64 5.94 -7.53
N LEU A 181 13.76 5.77 -6.83
CA LEU A 181 13.91 4.76 -5.80
C LEU A 181 13.68 5.40 -4.43
N ILE A 182 12.88 4.75 -3.59
CA ILE A 182 12.65 5.13 -2.19
C ILE A 182 13.09 3.96 -1.28
N LYS A 183 13.93 4.28 -0.30
CA LYS A 183 14.44 3.36 0.72
C LYS A 183 14.15 3.93 2.11
N ASN A 184 14.31 3.10 3.14
CA ASN A 184 14.17 3.51 4.53
C ASN A 184 15.19 4.60 4.90
N LYS A 185 16.44 4.36 4.60
CA LYS A 185 17.52 5.29 4.87
C LYS A 185 17.49 6.47 3.94
N GLY A 186 17.45 7.68 4.52
CA GLY A 186 17.62 8.92 3.81
C GLY A 186 19.05 9.15 3.32
N ASP A 187 19.73 8.09 2.86
CA ASP A 187 21.10 8.18 2.39
C ASP A 187 21.24 9.05 1.15
N TYR A 188 22.22 9.95 1.20
CA TYR A 188 22.78 10.60 0.03
C TYR A 188 23.81 9.68 -0.63
N GLU A 189 23.36 8.81 -1.54
CA GLU A 189 24.28 8.17 -2.47
C GLU A 189 24.48 9.08 -3.68
N ASN A 190 25.72 9.49 -3.92
CA ASN A 190 26.06 10.41 -5.05
C ASN A 190 25.23 11.71 -5.10
N GLY A 191 24.88 12.25 -3.94
CA GLY A 191 24.08 13.48 -3.83
C GLY A 191 22.58 13.30 -4.04
N VAL A 192 22.08 12.06 -4.09
CA VAL A 192 20.65 11.74 -4.23
C VAL A 192 20.10 11.24 -2.90
N PHE A 193 19.02 11.87 -2.44
CA PHE A 193 18.28 11.48 -1.25
C PHE A 193 17.19 10.44 -1.60
N TYR A 194 17.06 9.36 -0.83
CA TYR A 194 16.15 8.25 -1.11
C TYR A 194 14.98 8.10 -0.14
N GLY A 195 14.89 8.92 0.91
CA GLY A 195 13.88 8.82 1.96
C GLY A 195 12.44 9.12 1.51
N LEU A 196 11.49 8.78 2.39
CA LEU A 196 10.03 8.94 2.13
C LEU A 196 9.59 10.39 1.89
N ASP A 197 10.25 11.38 2.46
CA ASP A 197 9.96 12.81 2.26
C ASP A 197 10.23 13.27 0.81
N ARG A 198 10.99 12.50 0.02
CA ARG A 198 11.12 12.73 -1.42
C ARG A 198 9.78 12.65 -2.15
N LEU A 199 8.79 11.95 -1.60
CA LEU A 199 7.44 11.88 -2.16
C LEU A 199 6.79 13.27 -2.30
N GLN A 200 7.12 14.21 -1.42
CA GLN A 200 6.64 15.60 -1.55
C GLN A 200 7.03 16.22 -2.90
N HIS A 201 8.28 16.05 -3.29
CA HIS A 201 8.76 16.55 -4.58
C HIS A 201 8.18 15.72 -5.75
N ILE A 202 8.14 14.40 -5.62
CA ILE A 202 7.67 13.50 -6.67
C ILE A 202 6.20 13.76 -7.02
N PHE A 203 5.34 13.98 -6.02
CA PHE A 203 3.92 14.25 -6.27
C PHE A 203 3.67 15.61 -6.92
N ALA A 204 4.63 16.54 -6.87
CA ALA A 204 4.56 17.82 -7.56
C ALA A 204 5.07 17.79 -9.01
N ILE A 205 5.65 16.68 -9.47
CA ILE A 205 6.11 16.55 -10.87
C ILE A 205 4.89 16.41 -11.78
N GLU A 206 4.84 17.18 -12.86
CA GLU A 206 3.82 17.01 -13.89
C GLU A 206 4.13 15.78 -14.76
N GLY A 207 3.08 15.05 -15.15
CA GLY A 207 3.19 13.87 -15.99
C GLY A 207 3.48 12.57 -15.21
N PRO A 208 3.78 11.47 -15.94
CA PRO A 208 3.93 10.14 -15.35
C PRO A 208 5.26 9.97 -14.63
N VAL A 209 5.22 9.28 -13.49
CA VAL A 209 6.41 8.93 -12.70
C VAL A 209 6.24 7.50 -12.16
N ILE A 210 7.32 6.73 -12.17
CA ILE A 210 7.41 5.44 -11.49
C ILE A 210 8.25 5.60 -10.21
N VAL A 211 7.69 5.19 -9.08
CA VAL A 211 8.33 5.22 -7.77
C VAL A 211 8.44 3.80 -7.24
N ASN A 212 9.65 3.33 -7.03
CA ASN A 212 9.91 2.00 -6.47
C ASN A 212 10.26 2.12 -5.00
N CYS A 213 9.34 1.73 -4.12
CA CYS A 213 9.50 1.71 -2.68
C CYS A 213 9.96 0.32 -2.23
N ILE A 214 11.19 0.20 -1.72
CA ILE A 214 11.72 -1.08 -1.22
C ILE A 214 11.09 -1.40 0.12
N CYS A 215 10.21 -2.39 0.13
CA CYS A 215 9.40 -2.78 1.29
C CYS A 215 9.84 -4.12 1.89
N LEU A 216 9.43 -4.37 3.13
CA LEU A 216 9.65 -5.62 3.83
C LEU A 216 9.07 -6.81 3.06
N GLU A 217 9.88 -7.87 2.85
CA GLU A 217 9.47 -9.10 2.17
C GLU A 217 8.40 -9.89 2.94
N ASN A 218 8.38 -9.75 4.26
CA ASN A 218 7.45 -10.42 5.16
C ASN A 218 6.63 -9.39 5.95
N GLN A 219 6.01 -8.44 5.25
CA GLN A 219 5.17 -7.43 5.86
C GLN A 219 3.96 -8.06 6.53
N GLU A 220 3.78 -7.83 7.81
CA GLU A 220 2.56 -8.18 8.52
C GLU A 220 1.47 -7.14 8.23
N ILE A 221 0.27 -7.63 7.87
CA ILE A 221 -0.90 -6.78 7.64
C ILE A 221 -1.87 -6.97 8.81
N LEU A 222 -2.07 -5.91 9.56
CA LEU A 222 -2.90 -5.92 10.77
C LEU A 222 -4.03 -4.86 10.67
N PRO A 223 -5.19 -5.14 11.27
CA PRO A 223 -5.58 -6.41 11.89
C PRO A 223 -5.81 -7.51 10.85
N SER A 224 -5.62 -8.76 11.24
CA SER A 224 -5.79 -9.92 10.37
C SER A 224 -6.70 -10.96 10.97
N GLN A 225 -7.46 -11.66 10.11
CA GLN A 225 -8.26 -12.79 10.54
C GLN A 225 -7.35 -13.99 10.86
N ALA A 226 -7.46 -14.51 12.08
CA ALA A 226 -6.62 -15.59 12.56
C ALA A 226 -7.42 -16.63 13.37
N LEU A 227 -6.76 -17.73 13.75
CA LEU A 227 -7.37 -18.75 14.60
C LEU A 227 -7.22 -18.34 16.06
N LYS A 228 -8.34 -18.29 16.80
CA LYS A 228 -8.40 -18.17 18.25
C LYS A 228 -8.94 -19.48 18.81
N ASN A 229 -8.19 -20.15 19.67
CA ASN A 229 -8.58 -21.46 20.24
C ASN A 229 -8.91 -22.54 19.18
N GLY A 230 -8.15 -22.58 18.07
CA GLY A 230 -8.32 -23.57 17.00
C GLY A 230 -9.50 -23.31 16.05
N LYS A 231 -10.24 -22.22 16.21
CA LYS A 231 -11.35 -21.81 15.35
C LYS A 231 -11.06 -20.45 14.72
N GLN A 232 -11.57 -20.21 13.52
CA GLN A 232 -11.47 -18.92 12.89
C GLN A 232 -12.24 -17.87 13.73
N ALA A 233 -11.53 -16.82 14.13
CA ALA A 233 -12.12 -15.73 14.91
C ALA A 233 -13.11 -14.90 14.06
N GLY A 234 -14.07 -14.28 14.72
CA GLY A 234 -15.02 -13.38 14.07
C GLY A 234 -14.35 -12.07 13.63
N LEU A 235 -15.01 -11.33 12.75
CA LEU A 235 -14.49 -10.04 12.25
C LEU A 235 -14.39 -8.96 13.35
N HIS A 236 -15.08 -9.15 14.47
CA HIS A 236 -15.01 -8.27 15.63
C HIS A 236 -13.84 -8.59 16.57
N ASP A 237 -13.14 -9.72 16.37
CA ASP A 237 -12.06 -10.22 17.19
C ASP A 237 -10.89 -10.66 16.31
N MET A 238 -10.31 -9.72 15.58
CA MET A 238 -9.18 -9.96 14.68
C MET A 238 -7.85 -9.89 15.44
N ALA A 239 -6.84 -10.59 14.93
CA ALA A 239 -5.50 -10.50 15.49
C ALA A 239 -4.83 -9.13 15.16
N PRO A 240 -4.05 -8.55 16.11
CA PRO A 240 -3.74 -9.06 17.45
C PRO A 240 -4.96 -9.09 18.36
N PHE A 241 -5.20 -10.23 19.01
CA PHE A 241 -6.39 -10.41 19.84
C PHE A 241 -6.34 -9.55 21.09
N LEU A 242 -7.46 -8.92 21.41
CA LEU A 242 -7.69 -8.31 22.71
C LEU A 242 -7.95 -9.38 23.77
N SER A 243 -7.80 -9.05 25.06
CA SER A 243 -8.35 -9.88 26.13
C SER A 243 -9.89 -9.92 26.02
N ASP A 244 -10.50 -10.96 26.57
CA ASP A 244 -11.96 -11.07 26.49
C ASP A 244 -12.66 -9.93 27.26
N GLU A 245 -12.06 -9.45 28.35
CA GLU A 245 -12.53 -8.29 29.11
C GLU A 245 -12.45 -7.01 28.27
N GLU A 246 -11.28 -6.75 27.66
CA GLU A 246 -11.07 -5.56 26.83
C GLU A 246 -11.98 -5.57 25.59
N LEU A 247 -12.16 -6.74 24.96
CA LEU A 247 -13.06 -6.88 23.82
C LEU A 247 -14.50 -6.52 24.23
N GLN A 248 -14.98 -7.00 25.38
CA GLN A 248 -16.32 -6.67 25.87
C GLN A 248 -16.50 -5.18 26.18
N GLU A 249 -15.51 -4.53 26.77
CA GLU A 249 -15.53 -3.09 27.08
C GLU A 249 -15.59 -2.22 25.81
N GLU A 250 -14.95 -2.69 24.73
CA GLU A 250 -14.86 -1.94 23.50
C GLU A 250 -16.00 -2.25 22.52
N MET A 251 -16.70 -3.33 22.69
CA MET A 251 -17.87 -3.67 21.87
C MET A 251 -18.99 -2.63 22.01
N VAL A 252 -19.54 -2.22 20.88
CA VAL A 252 -20.65 -1.25 20.80
C VAL A 252 -22.01 -1.95 20.69
N VAL A 253 -21.98 -3.21 20.29
CA VAL A 253 -23.16 -4.07 20.09
C VAL A 253 -22.95 -5.33 20.89
N THR A 254 -23.92 -5.72 21.71
CA THR A 254 -23.93 -7.04 22.35
C THR A 254 -24.17 -8.09 21.28
N LEU A 255 -23.24 -9.03 21.15
CA LEU A 255 -23.35 -10.16 20.24
C LEU A 255 -24.30 -11.22 20.78
#